data_01358bbc670049625c26f669dde3dee3
#
_entry.id   01358bbc670049625c26f669dde3dee3
#
_cell.length_a   1.000
_cell.length_b   1.000
_cell.length_c   1.000
_cell.angle_alpha   90.00
_cell.angle_beta   90.00
_cell.angle_gamma   90.00
#
_symmetry.space_group_name_H-M   'P 1'
#
loop_
_entity.id
_entity.type
_entity.pdbx_description
1 polymer ?
#
loop_
_entity_poly.entity_id
_entity_poly.type
_entity_poly.pdbx_seq_one_letter_code
_entity_poly.pdbx_strand_id
1 'polypeptide(L)'
;MASESISKRFYKGISKVYDALDRMYFTGNGRNPRKVIGEMIQEDSAIILDMCCGTFANGFVVANDKPEATVIGLDRSKPMLRKARQKVVDTGLKNVKLICRDATNTGLKSGCFDYIIIGLVLHECNPELWKSILSEAYRLLKKDGRLIVLDWDRQNSIRGWIKFSPLYICESLVTPKYFKEYYYSDKRLFFSDYGFELERMERCDITFVATFSKTDIEKRKPLTEKTYLLDYDNYNIQRVIRERGWMNLAEFERIKAIYNYVRDEIKFGYNVDDNIPASKVLKDGYGQCNTKGTLFMAFLRACDIPCRVHGFTINKDLQKGAMTGFVYKNAPQNIFHSWVEVQLEGEWYELEAFIIDKKYLNKLQLKNPSCEGAFCGYGVAVTDFKNPIIEFNRNNTYIQSKGINQDFGIYDTPDELLKEHHQDISMLKKLAFRFYGRHVMNLNVMRIRNA
;
A
#
# COMPACT_ATOMS: atom_id res chain seq x y z
N MET A 1 -15.38 21.72 9.97
CA MET A 1 -16.69 22.28 10.40
C MET A 1 -17.77 22.22 9.32
N ALA A 2 -17.56 22.62 8.07
CA ALA A 2 -18.60 22.54 7.01
C ALA A 2 -18.94 21.09 6.59
N SER A 3 -17.96 20.17 6.47
CA SER A 3 -18.18 18.77 6.09
C SER A 3 -18.93 17.98 7.17
N GLU A 4 -18.70 18.28 8.44
CA GLU A 4 -19.36 17.63 9.59
C GLU A 4 -20.86 17.97 9.72
N SER A 5 -21.25 19.19 9.30
CA SER A 5 -22.66 19.61 9.27
C SER A 5 -23.44 19.01 8.09
N ILE A 6 -22.79 18.80 6.95
CA ILE A 6 -23.37 18.17 5.76
C ILE A 6 -23.59 16.67 6.06
N SER A 7 -22.61 15.99 6.61
CA SER A 7 -22.69 14.59 7.03
C SER A 7 -23.84 14.37 8.03
N LYS A 8 -23.94 15.17 9.09
CA LYS A 8 -25.05 15.08 10.07
C LYS A 8 -26.45 15.30 9.47
N ARG A 9 -26.62 16.22 8.51
CA ARG A 9 -27.88 16.43 7.78
C ARG A 9 -28.21 15.28 6.83
N PHE A 10 -27.22 14.78 6.13
CA PHE A 10 -27.33 13.66 5.20
C PHE A 10 -27.78 12.38 5.92
N TYR A 11 -27.12 12.02 7.06
CA TYR A 11 -27.50 10.86 7.87
C TYR A 11 -28.90 10.98 8.50
N LYS A 12 -29.35 12.19 8.82
CA LYS A 12 -30.73 12.42 9.31
C LYS A 12 -31.79 12.17 8.21
N GLY A 13 -31.48 12.46 6.95
CA GLY A 13 -32.35 12.19 5.79
C GLY A 13 -32.35 10.72 5.37
N ILE A 14 -31.17 10.14 5.23
CA ILE A 14 -30.97 8.75 4.80
C ILE A 14 -31.46 7.74 5.83
N SER A 15 -31.41 8.05 7.12
CA SER A 15 -31.88 7.11 8.15
C SER A 15 -33.32 6.62 7.91
N LYS A 16 -34.16 7.39 7.18
CA LYS A 16 -35.53 6.97 6.84
C LYS A 16 -35.57 5.96 5.68
N VAL A 17 -34.56 5.94 4.82
CA VAL A 17 -34.50 5.14 3.59
C VAL A 17 -33.44 4.02 3.73
N TYR A 18 -32.58 4.08 4.76
CA TYR A 18 -31.44 3.17 4.95
C TYR A 18 -31.85 1.69 4.95
N ASP A 19 -32.89 1.33 5.71
CA ASP A 19 -33.36 -0.07 5.77
C ASP A 19 -34.01 -0.54 4.46
N ALA A 20 -34.50 0.39 3.61
CA ALA A 20 -35.04 0.07 2.29
C ALA A 20 -33.93 -0.13 1.26
N LEU A 21 -32.92 0.73 1.26
CA LEU A 21 -31.71 0.58 0.44
C LEU A 21 -30.95 -0.69 0.82
N ASP A 22 -30.79 -0.91 2.11
CA ASP A 22 -30.20 -2.08 2.70
C ASP A 22 -30.87 -3.38 2.21
N ARG A 23 -32.21 -3.43 2.26
CA ARG A 23 -32.99 -4.56 1.75
C ARG A 23 -32.82 -4.75 0.25
N MET A 24 -32.78 -3.66 -0.52
CA MET A 24 -32.61 -3.70 -1.97
C MET A 24 -31.24 -4.27 -2.39
N TYR A 25 -30.16 -3.92 -1.68
CA TYR A 25 -28.80 -4.33 -2.03
C TYR A 25 -28.39 -5.70 -1.44
N PHE A 26 -28.94 -6.10 -0.28
CA PHE A 26 -28.52 -7.32 0.41
C PHE A 26 -29.52 -8.48 0.39
N THR A 27 -30.69 -8.34 -0.24
CA THR A 27 -31.67 -9.43 -0.41
C THR A 27 -31.78 -9.98 -1.84
N GLY A 28 -30.91 -9.55 -2.75
CA GLY A 28 -30.87 -10.05 -4.13
C GLY A 28 -30.34 -11.50 -4.24
N ASN A 29 -30.23 -12.01 -5.47
CA ASN A 29 -29.83 -13.39 -5.79
C ASN A 29 -28.39 -13.81 -5.39
N GLY A 30 -27.69 -13.01 -4.57
CA GLY A 30 -26.34 -13.26 -4.06
C GLY A 30 -26.34 -13.80 -2.63
N ARG A 31 -25.18 -14.27 -2.17
CA ARG A 31 -24.95 -14.67 -0.77
C ARG A 31 -25.09 -13.45 0.13
N ASN A 32 -25.98 -13.51 1.11
CA ASN A 32 -26.23 -12.40 2.03
C ASN A 32 -25.01 -12.17 2.95
N PRO A 33 -24.34 -11.01 2.89
CA PRO A 33 -23.11 -10.76 3.66
C PRO A 33 -23.31 -10.83 5.18
N ARG A 34 -24.51 -10.53 5.69
CA ARG A 34 -24.79 -10.62 7.13
C ARG A 34 -24.91 -12.05 7.63
N LYS A 35 -25.42 -12.97 6.81
CA LYS A 35 -25.37 -14.39 7.13
C LYS A 35 -23.93 -14.89 7.15
N VAL A 36 -23.12 -14.43 6.21
CA VAL A 36 -21.68 -14.76 6.19
C VAL A 36 -20.97 -14.27 7.46
N ILE A 37 -21.32 -13.10 8.01
CA ILE A 37 -20.80 -12.65 9.31
C ILE A 37 -21.14 -13.70 10.39
N GLY A 38 -22.38 -14.16 10.46
CA GLY A 38 -22.81 -15.20 11.43
C GLY A 38 -22.06 -16.52 11.27
N GLU A 39 -21.78 -16.94 10.02
CA GLU A 39 -21.01 -18.16 9.69
C GLU A 39 -19.50 -18.02 10.04
N MET A 40 -18.97 -16.80 10.10
CA MET A 40 -17.59 -16.55 10.51
C MET A 40 -17.40 -16.55 12.02
N ILE A 41 -18.47 -16.44 12.81
CA ILE A 41 -18.44 -16.54 14.27
C ILE A 41 -18.62 -18.02 14.65
N GLN A 42 -17.58 -18.63 15.21
CA GLN A 42 -17.56 -20.06 15.49
C GLN A 42 -18.22 -20.40 16.82
N GLU A 43 -18.02 -19.57 17.85
CA GLU A 43 -18.52 -19.83 19.20
C GLU A 43 -19.97 -19.33 19.37
N ASP A 44 -20.84 -20.16 19.94
CA ASP A 44 -22.25 -19.80 20.17
C ASP A 44 -22.42 -18.83 21.34
N SER A 45 -21.55 -18.88 22.37
CA SER A 45 -21.60 -18.03 23.57
C SER A 45 -20.64 -16.84 23.54
N ALA A 46 -20.26 -16.39 22.34
CA ALA A 46 -19.29 -15.30 22.16
C ALA A 46 -19.79 -13.94 22.68
N ILE A 47 -18.87 -13.09 23.13
CA ILE A 47 -19.13 -11.68 23.42
C ILE A 47 -18.74 -10.85 22.19
N ILE A 48 -19.73 -10.27 21.53
CA ILE A 48 -19.60 -9.64 20.20
C ILE A 48 -19.91 -8.14 20.30
N LEU A 49 -19.06 -7.30 19.70
CA LEU A 49 -19.31 -5.88 19.52
C LEU A 49 -19.59 -5.56 18.06
N ASP A 50 -20.79 -5.05 17.75
CA ASP A 50 -21.09 -4.40 16.47
C ASP A 50 -20.73 -2.92 16.61
N MET A 51 -19.54 -2.56 16.16
CA MET A 51 -18.95 -1.21 16.31
C MET A 51 -19.41 -0.33 15.14
N CYS A 52 -19.92 0.87 15.41
CA CYS A 52 -20.60 1.75 14.46
C CYS A 52 -21.85 1.08 13.88
N CYS A 53 -22.66 0.45 14.73
CA CYS A 53 -23.73 -0.46 14.36
C CYS A 53 -24.93 0.18 13.61
N GLY A 54 -25.02 1.50 13.55
CA GLY A 54 -26.12 2.22 12.94
C GLY A 54 -27.50 1.77 13.46
N THR A 55 -28.33 1.22 12.56
CA THR A 55 -29.63 0.62 12.88
C THR A 55 -29.51 -0.84 13.39
N PHE A 56 -28.29 -1.29 13.70
CA PHE A 56 -27.99 -2.61 14.23
C PHE A 56 -28.32 -3.76 13.25
N ALA A 57 -28.09 -3.54 11.96
CA ALA A 57 -28.49 -4.53 10.96
C ALA A 57 -27.59 -5.79 10.99
N ASN A 58 -26.29 -5.65 11.20
CA ASN A 58 -25.36 -6.78 11.30
C ASN A 58 -25.52 -7.51 12.63
N GLY A 59 -25.45 -6.78 13.75
CA GLY A 59 -25.61 -7.36 15.08
C GLY A 59 -26.98 -8.01 15.29
N PHE A 60 -28.02 -7.50 14.63
CA PHE A 60 -29.36 -8.08 14.67
C PHE A 60 -29.38 -9.51 14.09
N VAL A 61 -28.81 -9.73 12.92
CA VAL A 61 -28.75 -11.06 12.29
C VAL A 61 -27.95 -12.01 13.18
N VAL A 62 -26.79 -11.57 13.67
CA VAL A 62 -25.95 -12.36 14.56
C VAL A 62 -26.67 -12.72 15.87
N ALA A 63 -27.35 -11.74 16.51
CA ALA A 63 -28.07 -11.99 17.77
C ALA A 63 -29.24 -12.97 17.60
N ASN A 64 -29.89 -12.93 16.44
CA ASN A 64 -30.98 -13.86 16.12
C ASN A 64 -30.47 -15.30 15.86
N ASP A 65 -29.35 -15.40 15.10
CA ASP A 65 -28.80 -16.70 14.71
C ASP A 65 -28.00 -17.37 15.86
N LYS A 66 -27.52 -16.58 16.84
CA LYS A 66 -26.75 -17.06 18.01
C LYS A 66 -27.36 -16.54 19.32
N PRO A 67 -28.42 -17.21 19.80
CA PRO A 67 -29.16 -16.75 20.99
C PRO A 67 -28.36 -16.80 22.30
N GLU A 68 -27.32 -17.62 22.38
CA GLU A 68 -26.41 -17.74 23.51
C GLU A 68 -25.30 -16.69 23.52
N ALA A 69 -25.06 -16.02 22.39
CA ALA A 69 -24.07 -14.93 22.29
C ALA A 69 -24.58 -13.66 22.99
N THR A 70 -23.67 -12.86 23.53
CA THR A 70 -23.96 -11.50 23.97
C THR A 70 -23.55 -10.51 22.89
N VAL A 71 -24.52 -9.85 22.25
CA VAL A 71 -24.25 -8.90 21.15
C VAL A 71 -24.44 -7.47 21.62
N ILE A 72 -23.39 -6.66 21.55
CA ILE A 72 -23.39 -5.25 21.94
C ILE A 72 -23.32 -4.38 20.70
N GLY A 73 -24.36 -3.57 20.46
CA GLY A 73 -24.33 -2.56 19.39
C GLY A 73 -23.85 -1.21 19.94
N LEU A 74 -22.82 -0.64 19.32
CA LEU A 74 -22.25 0.65 19.68
C LEU A 74 -22.35 1.62 18.50
N ASP A 75 -22.93 2.79 18.74
CA ASP A 75 -22.97 3.89 17.77
C ASP A 75 -23.03 5.24 18.49
N ARG A 76 -22.46 6.28 17.87
CA ARG A 76 -22.55 7.66 18.39
C ARG A 76 -23.88 8.33 18.06
N SER A 77 -24.64 7.82 17.10
CA SER A 77 -25.88 8.40 16.59
C SER A 77 -27.09 7.95 17.40
N LYS A 78 -27.57 8.79 18.30
CA LYS A 78 -28.81 8.53 19.06
C LYS A 78 -30.02 8.24 18.16
N PRO A 79 -30.23 8.90 16.99
CA PRO A 79 -31.32 8.55 16.06
C PRO A 79 -31.21 7.13 15.51
N MET A 80 -30.01 6.66 15.15
CA MET A 80 -29.79 5.30 14.68
C MET A 80 -30.07 4.29 15.79
N LEU A 81 -29.55 4.50 17.00
CA LEU A 81 -29.80 3.64 18.14
C LEU A 81 -31.28 3.60 18.57
N ARG A 82 -32.07 4.63 18.35
CA ARG A 82 -33.53 4.57 18.57
C ARG A 82 -34.19 3.54 17.66
N LYS A 83 -33.81 3.52 16.37
CA LYS A 83 -34.32 2.51 15.42
C LYS A 83 -33.83 1.11 15.78
N ALA A 84 -32.56 0.99 16.16
CA ALA A 84 -32.00 -0.28 16.64
C ALA A 84 -32.77 -0.82 17.85
N ARG A 85 -33.07 0.04 18.85
CA ARG A 85 -33.87 -0.34 20.04
C ARG A 85 -35.27 -0.79 19.67
N GLN A 86 -35.95 -0.08 18.77
CA GLN A 86 -37.29 -0.46 18.33
C GLN A 86 -37.26 -1.85 17.68
N LYS A 87 -36.30 -2.11 16.79
CA LYS A 87 -36.10 -3.42 16.14
C LYS A 87 -35.87 -4.54 17.16
N VAL A 88 -35.04 -4.32 18.17
CA VAL A 88 -34.77 -5.29 19.24
C VAL A 88 -36.01 -5.57 20.07
N VAL A 89 -36.78 -4.53 20.42
CA VAL A 89 -38.04 -4.67 21.18
C VAL A 89 -39.07 -5.43 20.36
N ASP A 90 -39.30 -5.06 19.11
CA ASP A 90 -40.30 -5.68 18.22
C ASP A 90 -40.04 -7.16 17.97
N THR A 91 -38.78 -7.59 18.06
CA THR A 91 -38.37 -9.00 17.85
C THR A 91 -38.15 -9.79 19.14
N GLY A 92 -38.17 -9.13 20.29
CA GLY A 92 -38.05 -9.80 21.58
C GLY A 92 -36.67 -10.38 21.89
N LEU A 93 -35.60 -9.94 21.18
CA LEU A 93 -34.22 -10.39 21.40
C LEU A 93 -33.75 -9.98 22.81
N LYS A 94 -33.28 -10.98 23.61
CA LYS A 94 -32.85 -10.81 25.00
C LYS A 94 -31.33 -10.69 25.17
N ASN A 95 -30.59 -11.10 24.16
CA ASN A 95 -29.12 -11.17 24.16
C ASN A 95 -28.43 -9.91 23.61
N VAL A 96 -29.16 -8.80 23.48
CA VAL A 96 -28.67 -7.56 22.86
C VAL A 96 -28.55 -6.41 23.88
N LYS A 97 -27.44 -5.67 23.81
CA LYS A 97 -27.25 -4.41 24.55
C LYS A 97 -26.84 -3.29 23.57
N LEU A 98 -27.51 -2.14 23.63
CA LEU A 98 -27.21 -0.98 22.77
C LEU A 98 -26.64 0.17 23.59
N ILE A 99 -25.46 0.65 23.20
CA ILE A 99 -24.73 1.72 23.90
C ILE A 99 -24.41 2.89 22.95
N CYS A 100 -24.57 4.11 23.47
CA CYS A 100 -24.26 5.33 22.72
C CYS A 100 -22.86 5.81 23.11
N ARG A 101 -21.86 5.51 22.27
CA ARG A 101 -20.46 5.88 22.49
C ARG A 101 -19.75 6.18 21.17
N ASP A 102 -18.58 6.84 21.28
CA ASP A 102 -17.70 7.06 20.13
C ASP A 102 -16.80 5.82 19.92
N ALA A 103 -16.72 5.35 18.67
CA ALA A 103 -15.92 4.19 18.32
C ALA A 103 -14.41 4.45 18.38
N THR A 104 -13.99 5.72 18.37
CA THR A 104 -12.57 6.09 18.49
C THR A 104 -12.05 6.03 19.93
N ASN A 105 -12.97 6.09 20.92
CA ASN A 105 -12.67 5.98 22.34
C ASN A 105 -13.94 5.52 23.08
N THR A 106 -14.13 4.23 23.15
CA THR A 106 -15.37 3.64 23.70
C THR A 106 -15.46 3.70 25.22
N GLY A 107 -14.32 3.83 25.93
CA GLY A 107 -14.24 3.70 27.37
C GLY A 107 -14.62 2.32 27.90
N LEU A 108 -14.60 1.29 27.05
CA LEU A 108 -14.81 -0.11 27.44
C LEU A 108 -13.50 -0.75 27.86
N LYS A 109 -13.58 -1.83 28.66
CA LYS A 109 -12.39 -2.57 29.12
C LYS A 109 -11.66 -3.23 27.95
N SER A 110 -10.33 -3.20 27.98
CA SER A 110 -9.48 -3.90 27.00
C SER A 110 -9.66 -5.41 27.08
N GLY A 111 -9.53 -6.09 25.93
CA GLY A 111 -9.50 -7.55 25.87
C GLY A 111 -10.78 -8.24 26.33
N CYS A 112 -11.95 -7.66 26.06
CA CYS A 112 -13.21 -8.21 26.53
C CYS A 112 -14.12 -8.81 25.43
N PHE A 113 -13.80 -8.63 24.16
CA PHE A 113 -14.60 -9.15 23.05
C PHE A 113 -13.93 -10.30 22.33
N ASP A 114 -14.71 -11.33 22.02
CA ASP A 114 -14.31 -12.43 21.17
C ASP A 114 -14.33 -12.00 19.69
N TYR A 115 -15.35 -11.21 19.31
CA TYR A 115 -15.49 -10.66 17.96
C TYR A 115 -15.85 -9.18 17.99
N ILE A 116 -15.30 -8.43 17.07
CA ILE A 116 -15.75 -7.06 16.75
C ILE A 116 -16.16 -7.04 15.27
N ILE A 117 -17.35 -6.53 14.99
CA ILE A 117 -17.88 -6.34 13.65
C ILE A 117 -17.79 -4.85 13.32
N ILE A 118 -17.25 -4.51 12.15
CA ILE A 118 -17.30 -3.17 11.58
C ILE A 118 -17.90 -3.31 10.17
N GLY A 119 -19.10 -2.74 9.97
CA GLY A 119 -19.81 -2.90 8.71
C GLY A 119 -20.17 -1.57 8.05
N LEU A 120 -19.75 -1.39 6.77
CA LEU A 120 -20.10 -0.27 5.90
C LEU A 120 -19.79 1.11 6.52
N VAL A 121 -18.61 1.26 7.06
CA VAL A 121 -18.17 2.49 7.75
C VAL A 121 -16.78 2.96 7.29
N LEU A 122 -15.84 2.02 7.10
CA LEU A 122 -14.44 2.40 6.89
C LEU A 122 -14.23 3.15 5.58
N HIS A 123 -15.00 2.86 4.55
CA HIS A 123 -14.95 3.55 3.28
C HIS A 123 -15.31 5.05 3.35
N GLU A 124 -15.99 5.49 4.40
CA GLU A 124 -16.36 6.89 4.64
C GLU A 124 -15.35 7.63 5.53
N CYS A 125 -14.42 6.89 6.17
CA CYS A 125 -13.50 7.44 7.15
C CYS A 125 -12.24 8.04 6.48
N ASN A 126 -11.64 9.02 7.14
CA ASN A 126 -10.31 9.52 6.82
C ASN A 126 -9.21 8.70 7.55
N PRO A 127 -7.92 8.84 7.19
CA PRO A 127 -6.84 8.07 7.80
C PRO A 127 -6.75 8.18 9.34
N GLU A 128 -7.04 9.35 9.91
CA GLU A 128 -7.02 9.55 11.36
C GLU A 128 -8.14 8.75 12.05
N LEU A 129 -9.33 8.66 11.41
CA LEU A 129 -10.44 7.85 11.90
C LEU A 129 -10.17 6.36 11.72
N TRP A 130 -9.56 5.91 10.59
CA TRP A 130 -9.13 4.53 10.44
C TRP A 130 -8.21 4.11 11.58
N LYS A 131 -7.15 4.93 11.83
CA LYS A 131 -6.22 4.67 12.93
C LYS A 131 -6.92 4.58 14.28
N SER A 132 -7.78 5.54 14.58
CA SER A 132 -8.44 5.61 15.90
C SER A 132 -9.43 4.47 16.10
N ILE A 133 -10.29 4.16 15.11
CA ILE A 133 -11.30 3.10 15.20
C ILE A 133 -10.62 1.71 15.25
N LEU A 134 -9.65 1.45 14.38
CA LEU A 134 -8.96 0.16 14.31
C LEU A 134 -8.06 -0.08 15.53
N SER A 135 -7.37 0.96 16.05
CA SER A 135 -6.61 0.84 17.29
C SER A 135 -7.51 0.55 18.48
N GLU A 136 -8.71 1.17 18.55
CA GLU A 136 -9.68 0.88 19.62
C GLU A 136 -10.25 -0.53 19.48
N ALA A 137 -10.57 -0.98 18.25
CA ALA A 137 -10.98 -2.36 18.00
C ALA A 137 -9.89 -3.34 18.44
N TYR A 138 -8.63 -3.08 18.07
CA TYR A 138 -7.48 -3.89 18.50
C TYR A 138 -7.37 -3.97 20.03
N ARG A 139 -7.51 -2.84 20.74
CA ARG A 139 -7.46 -2.79 22.20
C ARG A 139 -8.57 -3.60 22.86
N LEU A 140 -9.79 -3.54 22.29
CA LEU A 140 -10.99 -4.18 22.85
C LEU A 140 -11.03 -5.70 22.62
N LEU A 141 -10.46 -6.21 21.54
CA LEU A 141 -10.41 -7.63 21.25
C LEU A 141 -9.56 -8.40 22.25
N LYS A 142 -9.99 -9.58 22.65
CA LYS A 142 -9.17 -10.58 23.34
C LYS A 142 -7.94 -10.94 22.52
N LYS A 143 -6.96 -11.61 23.10
CA LYS A 143 -5.73 -12.04 22.39
C LYS A 143 -6.06 -12.88 21.17
N ASP A 144 -6.98 -13.83 21.29
CA ASP A 144 -7.42 -14.72 20.20
C ASP A 144 -8.72 -14.22 19.55
N GLY A 145 -9.12 -12.98 19.83
CA GLY A 145 -10.33 -12.37 19.28
C GLY A 145 -10.14 -11.96 17.82
N ARG A 146 -11.25 -11.86 17.09
CA ARG A 146 -11.28 -11.59 15.65
C ARG A 146 -12.05 -10.34 15.30
N LEU A 147 -11.48 -9.56 14.37
CA LEU A 147 -12.19 -8.47 13.69
C LEU A 147 -12.90 -9.03 12.47
N ILE A 148 -14.20 -8.76 12.32
CA ILE A 148 -14.98 -9.07 11.13
C ILE A 148 -15.34 -7.75 10.44
N VAL A 149 -15.00 -7.61 9.17
CA VAL A 149 -15.29 -6.42 8.37
C VAL A 149 -16.21 -6.78 7.22
N LEU A 150 -17.29 -6.02 7.08
CA LEU A 150 -18.17 -5.99 5.91
C LEU A 150 -18.03 -4.64 5.23
N ASP A 151 -17.59 -4.60 3.97
CA ASP A 151 -17.53 -3.34 3.21
C ASP A 151 -17.64 -3.58 1.70
N TRP A 152 -17.58 -2.51 0.91
CA TRP A 152 -17.68 -2.58 -0.55
C TRP A 152 -16.48 -3.31 -1.16
N ASP A 153 -16.78 -4.29 -2.03
CA ASP A 153 -15.77 -5.02 -2.79
C ASP A 153 -15.53 -4.40 -4.15
N ARG A 154 -14.28 -4.44 -4.59
CA ARG A 154 -13.89 -3.97 -5.91
C ARG A 154 -14.51 -4.83 -7.01
N GLN A 155 -15.23 -4.19 -7.92
CA GLN A 155 -15.91 -4.86 -9.01
C GLN A 155 -14.97 -5.15 -10.18
N ASN A 156 -14.82 -6.42 -10.53
CA ASN A 156 -13.98 -6.90 -11.64
C ASN A 156 -14.79 -7.35 -12.87
N SER A 157 -16.13 -7.27 -12.81
CA SER A 157 -17.03 -7.65 -13.91
C SER A 157 -17.90 -6.47 -14.34
N ILE A 158 -18.27 -6.43 -15.62
CA ILE A 158 -19.18 -5.42 -16.17
C ILE A 158 -20.52 -5.42 -15.44
N ARG A 159 -21.07 -6.60 -15.13
CA ARG A 159 -22.37 -6.71 -14.41
C ARG A 159 -22.26 -6.17 -12.98
N GLY A 160 -21.20 -6.53 -12.26
CA GLY A 160 -20.92 -5.99 -10.92
C GLY A 160 -20.75 -4.47 -10.94
N TRP A 161 -20.05 -3.95 -11.95
CA TRP A 161 -19.85 -2.51 -12.14
C TRP A 161 -21.15 -1.76 -12.43
N ILE A 162 -22.03 -2.29 -13.29
CA ILE A 162 -23.36 -1.70 -13.54
C ILE A 162 -24.18 -1.63 -12.24
N LYS A 163 -24.18 -2.70 -11.44
CA LYS A 163 -24.91 -2.75 -10.16
C LYS A 163 -24.35 -1.78 -9.13
N PHE A 164 -23.01 -1.65 -9.04
CA PHE A 164 -22.32 -0.85 -8.05
C PHE A 164 -22.19 0.63 -8.45
N SER A 165 -22.23 0.97 -9.74
CA SER A 165 -21.94 2.33 -10.23
C SER A 165 -22.79 3.43 -9.60
N PRO A 166 -24.10 3.28 -9.31
CA PRO A 166 -24.86 4.33 -8.65
C PRO A 166 -24.36 4.61 -7.23
N LEU A 167 -24.02 3.54 -6.48
CA LEU A 167 -23.43 3.66 -5.14
C LEU A 167 -22.04 4.28 -5.22
N TYR A 168 -21.20 3.83 -6.15
CA TYR A 168 -19.86 4.39 -6.35
C TYR A 168 -19.89 5.90 -6.63
N ILE A 169 -20.85 6.36 -7.42
CA ILE A 169 -21.04 7.79 -7.69
C ILE A 169 -21.46 8.52 -6.41
N CYS A 170 -22.43 8.01 -5.67
CA CYS A 170 -22.89 8.60 -4.42
C CYS A 170 -21.75 8.69 -3.40
N GLU A 171 -21.01 7.60 -3.14
CA GLU A 171 -19.90 7.56 -2.20
C GLU A 171 -18.74 8.47 -2.63
N SER A 172 -18.43 8.49 -3.94
CA SER A 172 -17.41 9.37 -4.49
C SER A 172 -17.76 10.85 -4.39
N LEU A 173 -19.01 11.23 -4.26
CA LEU A 173 -19.45 12.60 -4.05
C LEU A 173 -19.39 13.02 -2.58
N VAL A 174 -19.65 12.09 -1.65
CA VAL A 174 -19.68 12.36 -0.20
C VAL A 174 -18.26 12.43 0.38
N THR A 175 -17.39 11.47 0.05
CA THR A 175 -16.01 11.38 0.55
C THR A 175 -15.00 11.03 -0.54
N PRO A 176 -14.82 11.89 -1.57
CA PRO A 176 -14.22 11.51 -2.86
C PRO A 176 -12.78 11.02 -2.76
N LYS A 177 -11.99 11.55 -1.81
CA LYS A 177 -10.58 11.19 -1.66
C LYS A 177 -10.43 9.85 -0.93
N TYR A 178 -10.99 9.75 0.26
CA TYR A 178 -10.78 8.62 1.17
C TYR A 178 -11.55 7.38 0.75
N PHE A 179 -12.74 7.54 0.18
CA PHE A 179 -13.51 6.44 -0.41
C PHE A 179 -12.68 5.69 -1.48
N LYS A 180 -12.06 6.40 -2.42
CA LYS A 180 -11.23 5.78 -3.46
C LYS A 180 -9.98 5.12 -2.88
N GLU A 181 -9.32 5.78 -1.94
CA GLU A 181 -8.15 5.25 -1.25
C GLU A 181 -8.47 3.91 -0.57
N TYR A 182 -9.54 3.87 0.23
CA TYR A 182 -9.99 2.64 0.88
C TYR A 182 -10.52 1.59 -0.11
N TYR A 183 -11.37 1.99 -1.07
CA TYR A 183 -12.01 1.08 -2.03
C TYR A 183 -10.97 0.33 -2.88
N TYR A 184 -9.91 1.01 -3.31
CA TYR A 184 -8.86 0.43 -4.14
C TYR A 184 -7.70 -0.18 -3.37
N SER A 185 -7.63 -0.02 -2.03
CA SER A 185 -6.57 -0.63 -1.21
C SER A 185 -6.64 -2.15 -1.24
N ASP A 186 -5.49 -2.80 -1.10
CA ASP A 186 -5.43 -4.21 -0.75
C ASP A 186 -5.83 -4.35 0.73
N LYS A 187 -6.93 -5.06 1.00
CA LYS A 187 -7.48 -5.16 2.36
C LYS A 187 -6.55 -5.90 3.32
N ARG A 188 -5.78 -6.87 2.84
CA ARG A 188 -4.80 -7.58 3.66
C ARG A 188 -3.74 -6.59 4.17
N LEU A 189 -3.15 -5.80 3.27
CA LEU A 189 -2.14 -4.80 3.63
C LEU A 189 -2.74 -3.67 4.46
N PHE A 190 -3.92 -3.16 4.07
CA PHE A 190 -4.59 -2.09 4.79
C PHE A 190 -4.82 -2.45 6.27
N PHE A 191 -5.39 -3.62 6.57
CA PHE A 191 -5.65 -4.03 7.95
C PHE A 191 -4.38 -4.45 8.68
N SER A 192 -3.38 -4.97 7.97
CA SER A 192 -2.08 -5.28 8.59
C SER A 192 -1.43 -4.03 9.18
N ASP A 193 -1.65 -2.83 8.59
CA ASP A 193 -1.14 -1.56 9.12
C ASP A 193 -1.67 -1.21 10.52
N TYR A 194 -2.76 -1.84 10.92
CA TYR A 194 -3.39 -1.65 12.22
C TYR A 194 -3.28 -2.87 13.15
N GLY A 195 -2.39 -3.83 12.82
CA GLY A 195 -2.14 -5.03 13.65
C GLY A 195 -3.13 -6.17 13.44
N PHE A 196 -3.72 -6.27 12.23
CA PHE A 196 -4.67 -7.31 11.90
C PHE A 196 -4.19 -8.14 10.69
N GLU A 197 -4.18 -9.45 10.81
CA GLU A 197 -3.82 -10.40 9.76
C GLU A 197 -5.06 -11.04 9.16
N LEU A 198 -5.17 -11.04 7.83
CA LEU A 198 -6.32 -11.63 7.12
C LEU A 198 -6.30 -13.15 7.25
N GLU A 199 -7.35 -13.74 7.87
CA GLU A 199 -7.56 -15.20 7.93
C GLU A 199 -8.46 -15.71 6.81
N ARG A 200 -9.55 -14.99 6.54
CA ARG A 200 -10.56 -15.42 5.56
C ARG A 200 -11.24 -14.21 4.93
N MET A 201 -11.52 -14.27 3.64
CA MET A 201 -12.32 -13.27 2.93
C MET A 201 -13.30 -13.96 1.98
N GLU A 202 -14.55 -13.53 2.03
CA GLU A 202 -15.60 -13.98 1.12
C GLU A 202 -16.22 -12.80 0.38
N ARG A 203 -16.44 -12.99 -0.90
CA ARG A 203 -17.10 -12.00 -1.76
C ARG A 203 -18.61 -12.26 -1.78
N CYS A 204 -19.38 -11.23 -1.49
CA CYS A 204 -20.82 -11.26 -1.42
C CYS A 204 -21.39 -10.22 -2.39
N ASP A 205 -21.45 -10.56 -3.68
CA ASP A 205 -21.92 -9.66 -4.76
C ASP A 205 -21.05 -8.39 -4.86
N ILE A 206 -21.56 -7.26 -4.40
CA ILE A 206 -20.84 -5.96 -4.42
C ILE A 206 -20.07 -5.66 -3.13
N THR A 207 -20.09 -6.57 -2.16
CA THR A 207 -19.42 -6.45 -0.86
C THR A 207 -18.45 -7.59 -0.63
N PHE A 208 -17.56 -7.42 0.35
CA PHE A 208 -16.78 -8.51 0.95
C PHE A 208 -17.11 -8.62 2.44
N VAL A 209 -16.93 -9.81 2.99
CA VAL A 209 -16.85 -10.06 4.44
C VAL A 209 -15.51 -10.72 4.70
N ALA A 210 -14.74 -10.16 5.63
CA ALA A 210 -13.41 -10.68 5.95
C ALA A 210 -13.21 -10.80 7.46
N THR A 211 -12.50 -11.87 7.87
CA THR A 211 -12.09 -12.10 9.26
C THR A 211 -10.59 -11.89 9.39
N PHE A 212 -10.22 -11.17 10.43
CA PHE A 212 -8.83 -10.87 10.76
C PHE A 212 -8.53 -11.27 12.20
N SER A 213 -7.39 -11.90 12.43
CA SER A 213 -6.82 -12.14 13.77
C SER A 213 -5.96 -10.96 14.21
N LYS A 214 -5.76 -10.83 15.54
CA LYS A 214 -4.76 -9.89 16.08
C LYS A 214 -3.35 -10.43 15.84
N THR A 215 -2.47 -9.55 15.39
CA THR A 215 -1.02 -9.83 15.36
C THR A 215 -0.31 -8.94 16.38
N ASP A 216 0.78 -9.43 16.96
CA ASP A 216 1.63 -8.58 17.79
C ASP A 216 2.24 -7.48 16.92
N ILE A 217 1.82 -6.24 17.15
CA ILE A 217 2.35 -5.06 16.45
C ILE A 217 3.88 -4.97 16.62
N GLU A 218 4.41 -5.44 17.76
CA GLU A 218 5.85 -5.51 18.04
C GLU A 218 6.60 -6.54 17.18
N LYS A 219 5.90 -7.51 16.59
CA LYS A 219 6.50 -8.50 15.66
C LYS A 219 6.50 -8.02 14.20
N ARG A 220 5.93 -6.87 13.90
CA ARG A 220 6.07 -6.25 12.59
C ARG A 220 7.55 -6.01 12.34
N LYS A 221 8.04 -6.57 11.25
CA LYS A 221 9.37 -6.23 10.77
C LYS A 221 9.32 -4.76 10.34
N PRO A 222 9.99 -3.82 11.04
CA PRO A 222 9.93 -2.38 10.71
C PRO A 222 10.32 -2.08 9.26
N LEU A 223 11.07 -3.02 8.65
CA LEU A 223 11.57 -2.95 7.27
C LEU A 223 10.54 -3.30 6.19
N THR A 224 9.25 -3.45 6.55
CA THR A 224 8.13 -3.61 5.61
C THR A 224 7.11 -2.48 5.71
N GLU A 225 7.34 -1.45 6.53
CA GLU A 225 6.41 -0.33 6.71
C GLU A 225 6.31 0.56 5.48
N LYS A 226 5.11 1.12 5.30
CA LYS A 226 4.81 2.16 4.31
C LYS A 226 5.35 3.51 4.76
N THR A 227 5.83 4.30 3.80
CA THR A 227 6.21 5.70 4.01
C THR A 227 5.60 6.60 2.93
N TYR A 228 5.92 7.90 2.96
CA TYR A 228 5.48 8.81 1.91
C TYR A 228 6.04 8.41 0.53
N LEU A 229 7.33 8.05 0.48
CA LEU A 229 7.98 7.63 -0.77
C LEU A 229 7.63 6.19 -1.14
N LEU A 230 7.46 5.31 -0.16
CA LEU A 230 7.06 3.93 -0.35
C LEU A 230 5.53 3.80 -0.27
N ASP A 231 4.81 4.49 -1.13
CA ASP A 231 3.34 4.53 -1.22
C ASP A 231 2.77 3.26 -1.89
N TYR A 232 3.19 2.10 -1.40
CA TYR A 232 2.91 0.80 -2.03
C TYR A 232 1.43 0.38 -1.99
N ASP A 233 0.61 0.99 -1.16
CA ASP A 233 -0.85 0.85 -1.16
C ASP A 233 -1.52 1.57 -2.35
N ASN A 234 -0.75 2.37 -3.12
CA ASN A 234 -1.25 3.00 -4.32
C ASN A 234 -1.83 1.97 -5.30
N TYR A 235 -3.00 2.28 -5.84
CA TYR A 235 -3.72 1.41 -6.77
C TYR A 235 -2.86 0.86 -7.91
N ASN A 236 -2.02 1.67 -8.54
CA ASN A 236 -1.20 1.25 -9.68
C ASN A 236 -0.10 0.26 -9.26
N ILE A 237 0.51 0.45 -8.09
CA ILE A 237 1.47 -0.49 -7.52
C ILE A 237 0.78 -1.83 -7.22
N GLN A 238 -0.33 -1.79 -6.50
CA GLN A 238 -1.12 -2.97 -6.17
C GLN A 238 -1.66 -3.69 -7.41
N ARG A 239 -2.02 -2.95 -8.46
CA ARG A 239 -2.42 -3.52 -9.74
C ARG A 239 -1.30 -4.35 -10.38
N VAL A 240 -0.08 -3.81 -10.47
CA VAL A 240 1.07 -4.54 -11.03
C VAL A 240 1.34 -5.82 -10.25
N ILE A 241 1.35 -5.77 -8.92
CA ILE A 241 1.57 -6.95 -8.06
C ILE A 241 0.56 -8.06 -8.39
N ARG A 242 -0.73 -7.70 -8.50
CA ARG A 242 -1.80 -8.65 -8.81
C ARG A 242 -1.69 -9.20 -10.24
N GLU A 243 -1.50 -8.33 -11.23
CA GLU A 243 -1.39 -8.73 -12.65
C GLU A 243 -0.20 -9.64 -12.90
N ARG A 244 0.90 -9.45 -12.15
CA ARG A 244 2.10 -10.29 -12.21
C ARG A 244 2.03 -11.55 -11.33
N GLY A 245 1.04 -11.64 -10.45
CA GLY A 245 0.85 -12.78 -9.57
C GLY A 245 1.99 -13.00 -8.55
N TRP A 246 2.74 -11.95 -8.20
CA TRP A 246 3.93 -12.08 -7.36
C TRP A 246 3.67 -12.71 -6.00
N MET A 247 2.49 -12.47 -5.42
CA MET A 247 2.12 -13.04 -4.12
C MET A 247 1.97 -14.57 -4.14
N ASN A 248 1.85 -15.18 -5.33
CA ASN A 248 1.74 -16.64 -5.48
C ASN A 248 3.11 -17.31 -5.66
N LEU A 249 4.19 -16.54 -5.75
CA LEU A 249 5.55 -17.05 -5.92
C LEU A 249 6.21 -17.34 -4.56
N ALA A 250 7.13 -18.31 -4.52
CA ALA A 250 8.04 -18.47 -3.40
C ALA A 250 8.89 -17.21 -3.22
N GLU A 251 9.40 -16.96 -2.00
CA GLU A 251 10.05 -15.69 -1.63
C GLU A 251 11.21 -15.33 -2.59
N PHE A 252 12.10 -16.25 -2.86
CA PHE A 252 13.20 -16.02 -3.81
C PHE A 252 12.72 -15.66 -5.22
N GLU A 253 11.78 -16.43 -5.77
CA GLU A 253 11.24 -16.18 -7.10
C GLU A 253 10.46 -14.86 -7.16
N ARG A 254 9.82 -14.48 -6.06
CA ARG A 254 9.11 -13.21 -5.91
C ARG A 254 10.09 -12.04 -5.97
N ILE A 255 11.16 -12.07 -5.16
CA ILE A 255 12.22 -11.05 -5.19
C ILE A 255 12.81 -10.92 -6.59
N LYS A 256 13.16 -12.05 -7.21
CA LYS A 256 13.75 -12.11 -8.55
C LYS A 256 12.80 -11.54 -9.62
N ALA A 257 11.52 -11.85 -9.54
CA ALA A 257 10.50 -11.33 -10.46
C ALA A 257 10.34 -9.80 -10.32
N ILE A 258 10.27 -9.28 -9.09
CA ILE A 258 10.21 -7.84 -8.81
C ILE A 258 11.48 -7.14 -9.29
N TYR A 259 12.65 -7.69 -8.98
CA TYR A 259 13.94 -7.19 -9.42
C TYR A 259 14.02 -7.07 -10.95
N ASN A 260 13.66 -8.13 -11.67
CA ASN A 260 13.68 -8.15 -13.14
C ASN A 260 12.68 -7.15 -13.73
N TYR A 261 11.49 -7.02 -13.13
CA TYR A 261 10.50 -6.03 -13.54
C TYR A 261 11.04 -4.60 -13.42
N VAL A 262 11.60 -4.25 -12.25
CA VAL A 262 12.15 -2.91 -12.02
C VAL A 262 13.36 -2.66 -12.91
N ARG A 263 14.21 -3.66 -13.15
CA ARG A 263 15.36 -3.53 -14.04
C ARG A 263 14.94 -3.26 -15.48
N ASP A 264 14.08 -4.11 -16.04
CA ASP A 264 13.88 -4.19 -17.48
C ASP A 264 12.62 -3.45 -17.99
N GLU A 265 11.56 -3.33 -17.17
CA GLU A 265 10.32 -2.66 -17.59
C GLU A 265 10.28 -1.19 -17.14
N ILE A 266 10.99 -0.82 -16.07
CA ILE A 266 11.21 0.58 -15.69
C ILE A 266 12.56 1.01 -16.29
N LYS A 267 12.52 1.77 -17.36
CA LYS A 267 13.71 2.13 -18.15
C LYS A 267 14.68 2.98 -17.32
N PHE A 268 15.99 2.86 -17.58
CA PHE A 268 16.95 3.83 -17.05
C PHE A 268 16.70 5.22 -17.64
N GLY A 269 16.65 6.23 -16.78
CA GLY A 269 16.40 7.62 -17.13
C GLY A 269 16.36 8.52 -15.88
N TYR A 270 16.17 9.81 -16.05
CA TYR A 270 16.29 10.80 -14.97
C TYR A 270 14.93 11.44 -14.68
N ASN A 271 14.41 11.23 -13.47
CA ASN A 271 13.20 11.89 -12.97
C ASN A 271 13.47 13.35 -12.59
N VAL A 272 12.41 14.05 -12.24
CA VAL A 272 12.46 15.47 -11.89
C VAL A 272 13.15 15.74 -10.55
N ASP A 273 13.05 14.78 -9.62
CA ASP A 273 13.57 14.84 -8.25
C ASP A 273 13.74 13.38 -7.73
N ASP A 274 14.58 13.19 -6.73
CA ASP A 274 14.70 11.93 -6.01
C ASP A 274 13.57 11.75 -4.99
N ASN A 275 13.03 12.86 -4.46
CA ASN A 275 11.95 12.88 -3.48
C ASN A 275 10.56 12.79 -4.16
N ILE A 276 10.32 11.70 -4.90
CA ILE A 276 9.04 11.40 -5.55
C ILE A 276 8.56 10.01 -5.15
N PRO A 277 7.24 9.83 -4.88
CA PRO A 277 6.72 8.54 -4.45
C PRO A 277 6.84 7.45 -5.52
N ALA A 278 6.92 6.21 -5.09
CA ALA A 278 7.06 5.02 -5.94
C ALA A 278 5.99 4.95 -7.04
N SER A 279 4.75 5.28 -6.72
CA SER A 279 3.66 5.34 -7.70
C SER A 279 3.90 6.32 -8.84
N LYS A 280 4.61 7.42 -8.56
CA LYS A 280 4.99 8.41 -9.59
C LYS A 280 6.08 7.86 -10.50
N VAL A 281 7.08 7.16 -9.95
CA VAL A 281 8.13 6.49 -10.72
C VAL A 281 7.53 5.42 -11.65
N LEU A 282 6.60 4.61 -11.12
CA LEU A 282 5.86 3.63 -11.91
C LEU A 282 5.08 4.29 -13.05
N LYS A 283 4.41 5.41 -12.79
CA LYS A 283 3.68 6.17 -13.81
C LYS A 283 4.62 6.75 -14.87
N ASP A 284 5.80 7.22 -14.50
CA ASP A 284 6.79 7.78 -15.43
C ASP A 284 7.39 6.67 -16.32
N GLY A 285 7.46 5.41 -15.85
CA GLY A 285 8.00 4.27 -16.56
C GLY A 285 9.53 4.30 -16.75
N TYR A 286 10.21 5.19 -16.04
CA TYR A 286 11.67 5.29 -16.01
C TYR A 286 12.14 5.88 -14.68
N GLY A 287 13.43 5.66 -14.36
CA GLY A 287 14.07 6.24 -13.17
C GLY A 287 15.58 6.04 -13.14
N GLN A 288 16.24 6.76 -12.21
CA GLN A 288 17.65 6.61 -11.84
C GLN A 288 17.77 5.76 -10.56
N CYS A 289 18.98 5.61 -10.01
CA CYS A 289 19.28 4.80 -8.83
C CYS A 289 18.27 5.01 -7.69
N ASN A 290 18.16 6.23 -7.16
CA ASN A 290 17.33 6.53 -6.00
C ASN A 290 15.84 6.28 -6.28
N THR A 291 15.31 6.74 -7.40
CA THR A 291 13.88 6.61 -7.72
C THR A 291 13.48 5.18 -8.11
N LYS A 292 14.33 4.46 -8.90
CA LYS A 292 14.11 3.02 -9.15
C LYS A 292 14.25 2.22 -7.86
N GLY A 293 15.19 2.60 -6.96
CA GLY A 293 15.33 2.02 -5.64
C GLY A 293 14.07 2.19 -4.79
N THR A 294 13.51 3.39 -4.76
CA THR A 294 12.23 3.68 -4.09
C THR A 294 11.10 2.80 -4.61
N LEU A 295 10.96 2.67 -5.93
CA LEU A 295 9.93 1.80 -6.53
C LEU A 295 10.18 0.32 -6.23
N PHE A 296 11.44 -0.12 -6.26
CA PHE A 296 11.83 -1.51 -5.94
C PHE A 296 11.48 -1.85 -4.48
N MET A 297 11.86 -0.99 -3.53
CA MET A 297 11.50 -1.15 -2.12
C MET A 297 9.98 -1.15 -1.90
N ALA A 298 9.24 -0.30 -2.60
CA ALA A 298 7.79 -0.26 -2.50
C ALA A 298 7.14 -1.59 -2.94
N PHE A 299 7.61 -2.20 -4.03
CA PHE A 299 7.15 -3.52 -4.45
C PHE A 299 7.54 -4.63 -3.49
N LEU A 300 8.79 -4.62 -2.99
CA LEU A 300 9.27 -5.61 -2.01
C LEU A 300 8.43 -5.56 -0.74
N ARG A 301 8.25 -4.36 -0.16
CA ARG A 301 7.46 -4.17 1.07
C ARG A 301 5.99 -4.51 0.89
N ALA A 302 5.40 -4.17 -0.26
CA ALA A 302 4.05 -4.58 -0.61
C ALA A 302 3.87 -6.10 -0.68
N CYS A 303 4.97 -6.83 -0.85
CA CYS A 303 5.02 -8.29 -0.91
C CYS A 303 5.60 -8.92 0.37
N ASP A 304 5.61 -8.18 1.49
CA ASP A 304 6.11 -8.59 2.81
C ASP A 304 7.60 -9.00 2.82
N ILE A 305 8.41 -8.44 1.92
CA ILE A 305 9.84 -8.69 1.84
C ILE A 305 10.60 -7.56 2.55
N PRO A 306 11.34 -7.86 3.63
CA PRO A 306 12.13 -6.85 4.34
C PRO A 306 13.23 -6.30 3.44
N CYS A 307 13.31 -4.96 3.38
CA CYS A 307 14.34 -4.28 2.60
C CYS A 307 14.69 -2.93 3.23
N ARG A 308 15.90 -2.47 2.95
CA ARG A 308 16.48 -1.21 3.44
C ARG A 308 17.31 -0.57 2.33
N VAL A 309 17.68 0.70 2.49
CA VAL A 309 18.45 1.45 1.50
C VAL A 309 19.82 1.81 2.05
N HIS A 310 20.85 1.66 1.23
CA HIS A 310 22.21 2.10 1.53
C HIS A 310 22.55 3.33 0.69
N GLY A 311 22.88 4.44 1.36
CA GLY A 311 23.15 5.73 0.73
C GLY A 311 24.65 6.03 0.61
N PHE A 312 25.07 6.63 -0.49
CA PHE A 312 26.45 7.05 -0.72
C PHE A 312 26.56 8.09 -1.83
N THR A 313 27.76 8.55 -2.14
CA THR A 313 28.06 9.35 -3.33
C THR A 313 28.96 8.63 -4.30
N ILE A 314 28.78 8.88 -5.59
CA ILE A 314 29.62 8.38 -6.67
C ILE A 314 30.26 9.54 -7.43
N ASN A 315 31.42 9.28 -8.08
CA ASN A 315 32.06 10.26 -8.93
C ASN A 315 31.23 10.54 -10.18
N LYS A 316 31.08 11.82 -10.57
CA LYS A 316 30.34 12.23 -11.77
C LYS A 316 30.88 11.63 -13.07
N ASP A 317 32.16 11.20 -13.10
CA ASP A 317 32.77 10.58 -14.30
C ASP A 317 32.02 9.33 -14.74
N LEU A 318 31.38 8.64 -13.79
CA LEU A 318 30.48 7.52 -14.06
C LEU A 318 29.30 7.92 -14.97
N GLN A 319 28.87 9.16 -14.90
CA GLN A 319 27.76 9.69 -15.72
C GLN A 319 28.21 10.30 -17.05
N LYS A 320 29.53 10.32 -17.33
CA LYS A 320 30.06 10.85 -18.59
C LYS A 320 29.49 10.08 -19.78
N GLY A 321 28.93 10.79 -20.74
CA GLY A 321 28.26 10.21 -21.90
C GLY A 321 26.72 10.18 -21.75
N ALA A 322 26.18 9.85 -20.58
CA ALA A 322 24.78 10.12 -20.24
C ALA A 322 24.60 11.62 -19.98
N MET A 323 25.50 12.22 -19.18
CA MET A 323 25.67 13.66 -19.10
C MET A 323 26.70 14.13 -20.12
N THR A 324 26.39 15.15 -20.92
CA THR A 324 27.27 15.69 -21.97
C THR A 324 27.32 17.21 -21.92
N GLY A 325 28.38 17.80 -22.53
CA GLY A 325 28.54 19.24 -22.74
C GLY A 325 28.36 20.08 -21.49
N PHE A 326 27.48 21.07 -21.55
CA PHE A 326 27.21 22.01 -20.47
C PHE A 326 26.67 21.34 -19.20
N VAL A 327 25.83 20.29 -19.34
CA VAL A 327 25.25 19.55 -18.22
C VAL A 327 26.34 18.85 -17.41
N TYR A 328 27.26 18.15 -18.07
CA TYR A 328 28.38 17.47 -17.42
C TYR A 328 29.35 18.45 -16.74
N LYS A 329 29.66 19.56 -17.43
CA LYS A 329 30.59 20.60 -16.90
C LYS A 329 30.07 21.20 -15.58
N ASN A 330 28.77 21.43 -15.48
CA ASN A 330 28.11 22.05 -14.32
C ASN A 330 27.57 21.06 -13.27
N ALA A 331 27.64 19.76 -13.53
CA ALA A 331 27.26 18.74 -12.57
C ALA A 331 28.21 18.76 -11.36
N PRO A 332 27.67 18.45 -10.14
CA PRO A 332 28.50 18.31 -8.95
C PRO A 332 29.50 17.17 -9.12
N GLN A 333 30.67 17.24 -8.46
CA GLN A 333 31.71 16.23 -8.53
C GLN A 333 31.21 14.89 -7.93
N ASN A 334 30.51 14.98 -6.81
CA ASN A 334 29.91 13.86 -6.10
C ASN A 334 28.40 13.84 -6.38
N ILE A 335 27.91 12.72 -6.90
CA ILE A 335 26.50 12.51 -7.21
C ILE A 335 25.92 11.60 -6.15
N PHE A 336 24.79 12.01 -5.57
CA PHE A 336 24.05 11.23 -4.60
C PHE A 336 23.51 9.94 -5.24
N HIS A 337 23.73 8.81 -4.56
CA HIS A 337 23.44 7.48 -5.09
C HIS A 337 23.01 6.53 -3.97
N SER A 338 22.28 5.45 -4.33
CA SER A 338 21.90 4.40 -3.39
C SER A 338 21.71 3.06 -4.09
N TRP A 339 21.82 1.98 -3.32
CA TRP A 339 21.28 0.66 -3.68
C TRP A 339 20.27 0.19 -2.64
N VAL A 340 19.61 -0.93 -2.93
CA VAL A 340 18.64 -1.57 -2.03
C VAL A 340 19.24 -2.86 -1.49
N GLU A 341 19.13 -3.04 -0.19
CA GLU A 341 19.45 -4.30 0.47
C GLU A 341 18.14 -5.06 0.77
N VAL A 342 18.12 -6.33 0.40
CA VAL A 342 16.94 -7.20 0.51
C VAL A 342 17.27 -8.39 1.40
N GLN A 343 16.38 -8.70 2.35
CA GLN A 343 16.53 -9.88 3.18
C GLN A 343 15.85 -11.08 2.55
N LEU A 344 16.60 -12.19 2.41
CA LEU A 344 16.09 -13.49 1.96
C LEU A 344 16.61 -14.56 2.88
N GLU A 345 15.73 -15.35 3.50
CA GLU A 345 16.10 -16.47 4.39
C GLU A 345 17.08 -16.06 5.53
N GLY A 346 16.99 -14.81 5.99
CA GLY A 346 17.85 -14.25 7.06
C GLY A 346 19.14 -13.58 6.58
N GLU A 347 19.53 -13.77 5.31
CA GLU A 347 20.73 -13.16 4.71
C GLU A 347 20.37 -11.86 3.97
N TRP A 348 21.31 -10.89 3.96
CA TRP A 348 21.16 -9.62 3.25
C TRP A 348 21.90 -9.63 1.92
N TYR A 349 21.21 -9.18 0.86
CA TYR A 349 21.78 -9.07 -0.50
C TYR A 349 21.71 -7.62 -0.97
N GLU A 350 22.86 -7.11 -1.41
CA GLU A 350 23.00 -5.76 -1.99
C GLU A 350 22.63 -5.80 -3.46
N LEU A 351 21.57 -5.11 -3.83
CA LEU A 351 21.04 -5.12 -5.19
C LEU A 351 21.12 -3.71 -5.78
N GLU A 352 21.98 -3.53 -6.76
CA GLU A 352 22.19 -2.25 -7.46
C GLU A 352 21.90 -2.36 -8.96
N ALA A 353 22.15 -3.50 -9.57
CA ALA A 353 22.12 -3.62 -11.02
C ALA A 353 20.70 -3.52 -11.64
N PHE A 354 19.63 -3.45 -10.82
CA PHE A 354 18.28 -3.12 -11.30
C PHE A 354 18.18 -1.70 -11.91
N ILE A 355 19.19 -0.84 -11.70
CA ILE A 355 19.19 0.55 -12.17
C ILE A 355 19.23 0.60 -13.70
N ILE A 356 20.05 -0.25 -14.32
CA ILE A 356 20.31 -0.24 -15.77
C ILE A 356 19.53 -1.38 -16.45
N ASP A 357 18.66 -1.04 -17.39
CA ASP A 357 17.92 -2.05 -18.15
C ASP A 357 18.85 -2.79 -19.16
N LYS A 358 18.57 -4.08 -19.36
CA LYS A 358 19.36 -4.95 -20.26
C LYS A 358 19.47 -4.39 -21.68
N LYS A 359 18.40 -3.79 -22.18
CA LYS A 359 18.40 -3.23 -23.55
C LYS A 359 19.42 -2.09 -23.67
N TYR A 360 19.46 -1.19 -22.68
CA TYR A 360 20.44 -0.12 -22.65
C TYR A 360 21.87 -0.66 -22.51
N LEU A 361 22.10 -1.58 -21.58
CA LEU A 361 23.42 -2.18 -21.35
C LEU A 361 23.93 -2.90 -22.60
N ASN A 362 23.12 -3.75 -23.23
CA ASN A 362 23.49 -4.47 -24.45
C ASN A 362 23.87 -3.52 -25.58
N LYS A 363 23.13 -2.42 -25.75
CA LYS A 363 23.45 -1.41 -26.76
C LYS A 363 24.76 -0.68 -26.45
N LEU A 364 25.02 -0.44 -25.19
CA LEU A 364 26.28 0.16 -24.76
C LEU A 364 27.46 -0.77 -25.00
N GLN A 365 27.32 -2.07 -24.74
CA GLN A 365 28.32 -3.10 -25.05
C GLN A 365 28.60 -3.20 -26.56
N LEU A 366 27.54 -3.18 -27.39
CA LEU A 366 27.68 -3.18 -28.86
C LEU A 366 28.43 -1.94 -29.38
N LYS A 367 28.31 -0.80 -28.73
CA LYS A 367 29.05 0.42 -29.10
C LYS A 367 30.52 0.41 -28.65
N ASN A 368 30.88 -0.47 -27.72
CA ASN A 368 32.25 -0.56 -27.18
C ASN A 368 32.76 -2.02 -27.28
N PRO A 369 32.81 -2.61 -28.49
CA PRO A 369 33.10 -4.03 -28.66
C PRO A 369 34.52 -4.44 -28.25
N SER A 370 35.46 -3.48 -28.27
CA SER A 370 36.86 -3.70 -27.87
C SER A 370 37.12 -3.60 -26.38
N CYS A 371 36.11 -3.24 -25.57
CA CYS A 371 36.27 -3.14 -24.12
C CYS A 371 36.19 -4.55 -23.50
N GLU A 372 37.33 -5.10 -23.08
CA GLU A 372 37.46 -6.45 -22.48
C GLU A 372 37.65 -6.44 -20.96
N GLY A 373 37.55 -5.33 -20.30
CA GLY A 373 37.81 -5.19 -18.86
C GLY A 373 36.88 -4.20 -18.20
N ALA A 374 37.46 -3.39 -17.35
CA ALA A 374 36.75 -2.37 -16.61
C ALA A 374 36.17 -1.30 -17.55
N PHE A 375 34.97 -0.84 -17.24
CA PHE A 375 34.28 0.23 -17.96
C PHE A 375 33.77 1.27 -16.96
N CYS A 376 33.89 2.55 -17.32
CA CYS A 376 33.32 3.65 -16.54
C CYS A 376 32.74 4.71 -17.47
N GLY A 377 31.47 5.00 -17.34
CA GLY A 377 30.72 5.98 -18.13
C GLY A 377 29.30 5.54 -18.45
N TYR A 378 28.51 6.46 -18.95
CA TYR A 378 27.11 6.22 -19.36
C TYR A 378 26.21 5.62 -18.26
N GLY A 379 26.53 5.88 -17.00
CA GLY A 379 25.81 5.32 -15.85
C GLY A 379 26.23 3.88 -15.50
N VAL A 380 27.38 3.39 -16.00
CA VAL A 380 27.92 2.04 -15.73
C VAL A 380 29.35 2.16 -15.23
N ALA A 381 29.71 1.44 -14.15
CA ALA A 381 31.06 1.31 -13.63
C ALA A 381 31.29 -0.09 -13.09
N VAL A 382 31.89 -0.94 -13.91
CA VAL A 382 32.08 -2.39 -13.64
C VAL A 382 33.51 -2.81 -13.92
N THR A 383 33.95 -3.92 -13.34
CA THR A 383 35.28 -4.52 -13.58
C THR A 383 35.34 -5.41 -14.80
N ASP A 384 34.23 -6.05 -15.16
CA ASP A 384 34.06 -6.83 -16.38
C ASP A 384 32.82 -6.30 -17.13
N PHE A 385 33.07 -5.55 -18.18
CA PHE A 385 32.01 -4.94 -18.96
C PHE A 385 31.29 -5.92 -19.89
N LYS A 386 31.96 -6.98 -20.29
CA LYS A 386 31.32 -8.01 -21.12
C LYS A 386 30.36 -8.89 -20.31
N ASN A 387 30.72 -9.19 -19.06
CA ASN A 387 29.95 -10.10 -18.20
C ASN A 387 29.68 -9.49 -16.82
N PRO A 388 28.95 -8.36 -16.73
CA PRO A 388 28.65 -7.76 -15.46
C PRO A 388 27.64 -8.60 -14.66
N ILE A 389 27.80 -8.68 -13.34
CA ILE A 389 26.91 -9.44 -12.45
C ILE A 389 25.61 -8.67 -12.24
N ILE A 390 24.66 -8.81 -13.16
CA ILE A 390 23.37 -8.10 -13.16
C ILE A 390 22.17 -9.01 -12.88
N GLU A 391 22.35 -10.30 -12.76
CA GLU A 391 21.28 -11.26 -12.46
C GLU A 391 21.26 -11.57 -10.97
N PHE A 392 20.10 -11.42 -10.33
CA PHE A 392 19.93 -11.87 -8.96
C PHE A 392 19.67 -13.38 -8.91
N ASN A 393 20.66 -14.12 -8.42
CA ASN A 393 20.62 -15.55 -8.18
C ASN A 393 21.21 -15.89 -6.80
N ARG A 394 20.67 -15.26 -5.73
CA ARG A 394 21.21 -15.32 -4.35
C ARG A 394 22.64 -14.79 -4.26
N ASN A 395 22.90 -13.68 -4.91
CA ASN A 395 24.19 -12.98 -4.96
C ASN A 395 23.96 -11.47 -5.00
N ASN A 396 24.94 -10.71 -4.56
CA ASN A 396 24.96 -9.27 -4.75
C ASN A 396 25.05 -8.92 -6.23
N THR A 397 24.43 -7.80 -6.63
CA THR A 397 24.47 -7.31 -8.01
C THR A 397 24.94 -5.88 -8.04
N TYR A 398 25.93 -5.58 -8.91
CA TYR A 398 26.50 -4.23 -8.99
C TYR A 398 26.64 -3.77 -10.44
N ILE A 399 26.38 -2.49 -10.66
CA ILE A 399 26.53 -1.85 -11.98
C ILE A 399 27.21 -0.47 -11.90
N GLN A 400 27.30 0.14 -10.70
CA GLN A 400 27.88 1.48 -10.46
C GLN A 400 28.83 1.52 -9.25
N SER A 401 29.01 0.43 -8.52
CA SER A 401 29.70 0.37 -7.22
C SER A 401 31.18 0.79 -7.24
N LYS A 402 31.85 0.81 -8.40
CA LYS A 402 33.26 1.21 -8.52
C LYS A 402 33.53 2.71 -8.41
N GLY A 403 32.50 3.52 -8.25
CA GLY A 403 32.62 4.97 -8.15
C GLY A 403 32.31 5.58 -6.79
N ILE A 404 32.20 4.77 -5.72
CA ILE A 404 31.84 5.23 -4.36
C ILE A 404 32.93 6.12 -3.81
N ASN A 405 32.56 7.34 -3.36
CA ASN A 405 33.44 8.32 -2.75
C ASN A 405 33.20 8.50 -1.26
N GLN A 406 31.94 8.53 -0.84
CA GLN A 406 31.52 8.73 0.53
C GLN A 406 30.35 7.80 0.82
N ASP A 407 30.45 7.08 1.92
CA ASP A 407 29.41 6.17 2.42
C ASP A 407 28.63 6.89 3.53
N PHE A 408 27.30 6.86 3.44
CA PHE A 408 26.38 7.41 4.42
C PHE A 408 25.76 6.34 5.33
N GLY A 409 25.99 5.06 5.00
CA GLY A 409 25.45 3.92 5.71
C GLY A 409 24.03 3.54 5.28
N ILE A 410 23.39 2.76 6.13
CA ILE A 410 22.13 2.08 5.87
C ILE A 410 20.99 2.81 6.59
N TYR A 411 19.86 2.98 5.89
CA TYR A 411 18.63 3.59 6.36
C TYR A 411 17.46 2.64 6.16
N ASP A 412 16.51 2.64 7.08
CA ASP A 412 15.33 1.79 6.96
C ASP A 412 14.43 2.22 5.79
N THR A 413 14.42 3.51 5.47
CA THR A 413 13.55 4.07 4.42
C THR A 413 14.27 5.10 3.55
N PRO A 414 13.89 5.25 2.27
CA PRO A 414 14.39 6.34 1.43
C PRO A 414 13.97 7.71 1.94
N ASP A 415 12.84 7.81 2.68
CA ASP A 415 12.38 9.06 3.31
C ASP A 415 13.40 9.54 4.36
N GLU A 416 13.93 8.65 5.19
CA GLU A 416 14.97 8.96 6.18
C GLU A 416 16.28 9.35 5.50
N LEU A 417 16.75 8.55 4.54
CA LEU A 417 17.98 8.82 3.79
C LEU A 417 17.91 10.20 3.12
N LEU A 418 16.81 10.52 2.43
CA LEU A 418 16.66 11.79 1.71
C LEU A 418 16.41 13.00 2.63
N LYS A 419 15.98 12.78 3.86
CA LYS A 419 15.86 13.82 4.88
C LYS A 419 17.23 14.28 5.38
N GLU A 420 18.16 13.33 5.57
CA GLU A 420 19.51 13.60 6.06
C GLU A 420 20.50 13.93 4.94
N HIS A 421 20.37 13.28 3.80
CA HIS A 421 21.26 13.40 2.67
C HIS A 421 20.51 13.68 1.38
N HIS A 422 20.95 14.65 0.63
CA HIS A 422 20.40 14.99 -0.68
C HIS A 422 21.48 15.65 -1.55
N GLN A 423 21.21 15.72 -2.85
CA GLN A 423 22.13 16.39 -3.77
C GLN A 423 22.25 17.88 -3.42
N ASP A 424 23.41 18.29 -2.92
CA ASP A 424 23.68 19.70 -2.62
C ASP A 424 23.95 20.49 -3.91
N ILE A 425 22.92 21.15 -4.40
CA ILE A 425 22.99 22.04 -5.55
C ILE A 425 22.11 23.28 -5.32
N SER A 426 22.58 24.44 -5.81
CA SER A 426 21.83 25.70 -5.68
C SER A 426 20.45 25.61 -6.34
N MET A 427 19.49 26.40 -5.87
CA MET A 427 18.12 26.43 -6.41
C MET A 427 18.10 26.71 -7.92
N LEU A 428 18.95 27.56 -8.43
CA LEU A 428 19.08 27.84 -9.86
C LEU A 428 19.52 26.59 -10.65
N LYS A 429 20.46 25.82 -10.11
CA LYS A 429 20.89 24.55 -10.73
C LYS A 429 19.80 23.50 -10.68
N LYS A 430 19.00 23.42 -9.60
CA LYS A 430 17.80 22.55 -9.52
C LYS A 430 16.79 22.91 -10.61
N LEU A 431 16.51 24.18 -10.82
CA LEU A 431 15.60 24.63 -11.87
C LEU A 431 16.18 24.33 -13.28
N ALA A 432 17.47 24.61 -13.51
CA ALA A 432 18.13 24.30 -14.77
C ALA A 432 18.12 22.80 -15.08
N PHE A 433 18.33 21.94 -14.07
CA PHE A 433 18.20 20.51 -14.21
C PHE A 433 16.76 20.11 -14.55
N ARG A 434 15.78 20.62 -13.81
CA ARG A 434 14.35 20.30 -13.99
C ARG A 434 13.84 20.64 -15.39
N PHE A 435 14.22 21.76 -15.95
CA PHE A 435 13.68 22.25 -17.23
C PHE A 435 14.55 21.93 -18.45
N TYR A 436 15.87 21.73 -18.27
CA TYR A 436 16.78 21.50 -19.37
C TYR A 436 17.65 20.24 -19.20
N GLY A 437 18.46 20.16 -18.12
CA GLY A 437 19.48 19.13 -17.95
C GLY A 437 18.90 17.71 -18.04
N ARG A 438 17.81 17.46 -17.32
CA ARG A 438 17.10 16.18 -17.32
C ARG A 438 16.66 15.76 -18.73
N HIS A 439 16.13 16.69 -19.51
CA HIS A 439 15.66 16.37 -20.87
C HIS A 439 16.82 16.01 -21.81
N VAL A 440 17.94 16.73 -21.71
CA VAL A 440 19.16 16.40 -22.47
C VAL A 440 19.67 15.02 -22.09
N MET A 441 19.74 14.70 -20.79
CA MET A 441 20.20 13.42 -20.31
C MET A 441 19.28 12.28 -20.77
N ASN A 442 17.98 12.44 -20.67
CA ASN A 442 17.00 11.45 -21.14
C ASN A 442 17.09 11.25 -22.68
N LEU A 443 17.28 12.30 -23.44
CA LEU A 443 17.51 12.18 -24.90
C LEU A 443 18.80 11.40 -25.21
N ASN A 444 19.89 11.61 -24.48
CA ASN A 444 21.12 10.86 -24.64
C ASN A 444 20.93 9.38 -24.31
N VAL A 445 20.26 9.06 -23.20
CA VAL A 445 19.92 7.67 -22.82
C VAL A 445 19.03 7.01 -23.89
N MET A 446 18.02 7.72 -24.39
CA MET A 446 17.16 7.23 -25.48
C MET A 446 17.94 6.95 -26.78
N ARG A 447 18.87 7.85 -27.18
CA ARG A 447 19.72 7.65 -28.36
C ARG A 447 20.58 6.40 -28.24
N ILE A 448 21.14 6.15 -27.05
CA ILE A 448 21.94 4.93 -26.80
C ILE A 448 21.05 3.69 -26.90
N ARG A 449 19.88 3.69 -26.25
CA ARG A 449 18.96 2.54 -26.23
C ARG A 449 18.41 2.19 -27.62
N ASN A 450 18.28 3.16 -28.52
CA ASN A 450 17.69 2.98 -29.86
C ASN A 450 18.75 2.86 -30.99
N ALA A 451 20.03 3.06 -30.67
CA ALA A 451 21.12 2.84 -31.60
C ALA A 451 21.46 1.36 -31.72
#